data_38e8ad55127ef4b0b3b5ffdf322ceecd
#
_entry.id   38e8ad55127ef4b0b3b5ffdf322ceecd
#
_cell.length_a   1.000
_cell.length_b   1.000
_cell.length_c   1.000
_cell.angle_alpha   90.00
_cell.angle_beta   90.00
_cell.angle_gamma   90.00
#
_symmetry.space_group_name_H-M   'P 1'
#
loop_
_entity.id
_entity.type
_entity.pdbx_description
1 polymer ?
#
loop_
_entity_poly.entity_id
_entity_poly.type
_entity_poly.pdbx_seq_one_letter_code
_entity_poly.pdbx_strand_id
1 'polypeptide(L)' 'MRITKDNIHEFIEGTTINCNNIGVIHIEYIPDHIKNLYCSDNKLTSLPKLPDGLIRLNCYS' A
#
# COMPACT_ATOMS: atom_id res chain seq x y z
N MET A 1 -4.61 -1.42 11.66
CA MET A 1 -5.68 -0.81 10.84
C MET A 1 -5.79 -1.54 9.50
N ARG A 2 -6.88 -1.39 8.82
CA ARG A 2 -7.09 -1.97 7.50
C ARG A 2 -7.17 -0.83 6.48
N ILE A 3 -6.48 -0.99 5.35
CA ILE A 3 -6.61 -0.04 4.23
C ILE A 3 -7.60 -0.64 3.25
N THR A 4 -8.67 0.11 2.98
CA THR A 4 -9.78 -0.32 2.12
C THR A 4 -9.97 0.67 0.99
N LYS A 5 -10.87 0.36 0.06
CA LYS A 5 -11.20 1.30 -1.02
C LYS A 5 -11.73 2.62 -0.50
N ASP A 6 -12.31 2.62 0.70
CA ASP A 6 -12.89 3.84 1.27
C ASP A 6 -11.85 4.79 1.87
N ASN A 7 -10.72 4.27 2.37
CA ASN A 7 -9.73 5.11 3.04
C ASN A 7 -8.38 5.19 2.34
N ILE A 8 -8.15 4.41 1.30
CA ILE A 8 -6.84 4.32 0.66
C ILE A 8 -6.37 5.67 0.10
N HIS A 9 -7.31 6.53 -0.30
CA HIS A 9 -6.97 7.84 -0.84
C HIS A 9 -6.20 8.72 0.15
N GLU A 10 -6.35 8.46 1.44
CA GLU A 10 -5.64 9.22 2.48
C GLU A 10 -4.14 8.94 2.47
N PHE A 11 -3.71 7.85 1.84
CA PHE A 11 -2.31 7.42 1.82
C PHE A 11 -1.68 7.61 0.44
N ILE A 12 -2.43 8.12 -0.53
CA ILE A 12 -1.96 8.29 -1.91
C ILE A 12 -1.57 9.74 -2.16
N GLU A 13 -0.39 9.93 -2.73
CA GLU A 13 0.03 11.20 -3.29
C GLU A 13 0.58 10.93 -4.69
N GLY A 14 -0.14 11.41 -5.72
CA GLY A 14 0.22 11.15 -7.10
C GLY A 14 0.18 9.66 -7.43
N THR A 15 1.32 9.06 -7.72
CA THR A 15 1.44 7.63 -8.03
C THR A 15 2.06 6.83 -6.89
N THR A 16 2.14 7.43 -5.69
CA THR A 16 2.79 6.83 -4.53
C THR A 16 1.78 6.55 -3.42
N ILE A 17 1.85 5.36 -2.85
CA ILE A 17 1.18 5.05 -1.58
C ILE A 17 2.25 5.00 -0.50
N ASN A 18 2.06 5.77 0.56
CA ASN A 18 2.94 5.74 1.71
C ASN A 18 2.12 5.39 2.95
N CYS A 19 2.31 4.17 3.43
CA CYS A 19 1.65 3.70 4.64
C CYS A 19 2.66 3.00 5.57
N ASN A 20 3.90 3.49 5.61
CA ASN A 20 4.94 2.95 6.48
C ASN A 20 4.59 3.17 7.94
N ASN A 21 4.81 2.14 8.74
CA ASN A 21 4.81 2.23 10.20
C ASN A 21 3.56 2.88 10.81
N ILE A 22 2.40 2.46 10.36
CA ILE A 22 1.12 2.97 10.88
C ILE A 22 0.18 1.86 11.36
N GLY A 23 0.72 0.67 11.60
CA GLY A 23 -0.05 -0.44 12.13
C GLY A 23 -1.00 -1.10 11.16
N VAL A 24 -0.67 -1.07 9.86
CA VAL A 24 -1.51 -1.70 8.84
C VAL A 24 -1.42 -3.22 8.98
N ILE A 25 -2.57 -3.88 9.03
CA ILE A 25 -2.65 -5.34 9.07
C ILE A 25 -3.18 -5.94 7.78
N HIS A 26 -3.81 -5.12 6.93
CA HIS A 26 -4.39 -5.60 5.68
C HIS A 26 -4.56 -4.45 4.70
N ILE A 27 -4.21 -4.69 3.44
CA ILE A 27 -4.47 -3.78 2.33
C ILE A 27 -5.38 -4.49 1.36
N GLU A 28 -6.59 -3.96 1.15
CA GLU A 28 -7.60 -4.59 0.33
C GLU A 28 -7.31 -4.45 -1.16
N TYR A 29 -6.72 -3.30 -1.55
CA TYR A 29 -6.72 -2.92 -2.97
C TYR A 29 -5.62 -1.89 -3.24
N ILE A 30 -4.94 -2.01 -4.37
CA ILE A 30 -3.97 -1.04 -4.86
C ILE A 30 -4.47 -0.55 -6.24
N PRO A 31 -4.73 0.76 -6.40
CA PRO A 31 -5.15 1.29 -7.70
C PRO A 31 -4.11 1.07 -8.79
N ASP A 32 -4.57 0.90 -10.03
CA ASP A 32 -3.72 0.57 -11.17
C ASP A 32 -2.69 1.65 -11.51
N HIS A 33 -2.95 2.90 -11.13
CA HIS A 33 -2.03 4.00 -11.44
C HIS A 33 -0.85 4.10 -10.49
N ILE A 34 -0.80 3.30 -9.44
CA ILE A 34 0.25 3.37 -8.44
C ILE A 34 1.55 2.78 -8.99
N LYS A 35 2.63 3.50 -8.83
CA LYS A 35 3.97 3.11 -9.25
C LYS A 35 4.90 2.83 -8.08
N ASN A 36 4.61 3.40 -6.92
CA ASN A 36 5.45 3.23 -5.73
C ASN A 36 4.59 2.87 -4.53
N LEU A 37 4.94 1.77 -3.85
CA LEU A 37 4.22 1.31 -2.67
C LEU A 37 5.20 1.17 -1.51
N TYR A 38 4.99 1.97 -0.47
CA TYR A 38 5.77 1.93 0.75
C TYR A 38 4.86 1.49 1.90
N CYS A 39 5.07 0.28 2.38
CA CYS A 39 4.28 -0.30 3.47
C CYS A 39 5.15 -1.04 4.49
N SER A 40 6.34 -0.50 4.75
CA SER A 40 7.28 -1.09 5.69
C SER A 40 6.84 -0.93 7.14
N ASP A 41 7.37 -1.77 8.00
CA ASP A 41 7.15 -1.70 9.44
C ASP A 41 5.68 -1.79 9.83
N ASN A 42 4.95 -2.64 9.13
CA ASN A 42 3.56 -2.97 9.43
C ASN A 42 3.46 -4.46 9.75
N LYS A 43 2.25 -4.92 10.06
CA LYS A 43 2.00 -6.32 10.39
C LYS A 43 1.23 -7.03 9.28
N LEU A 44 1.59 -6.73 8.04
CA LEU A 44 0.99 -7.36 6.87
C LEU A 44 1.41 -8.82 6.78
N THR A 45 0.46 -9.70 6.51
CA THR A 45 0.73 -11.11 6.25
C THR A 45 0.68 -11.46 4.78
N SER A 46 0.10 -10.57 3.97
CA SER A 46 0.02 -10.73 2.51
C SER A 46 -0.21 -9.38 1.87
N LEU A 47 -0.07 -9.31 0.55
CA LEU A 47 -0.36 -8.13 -0.24
C LEU A 47 -1.47 -8.45 -1.24
N PRO A 48 -2.28 -7.45 -1.63
CA PRO A 48 -3.24 -7.65 -2.70
C PRO A 48 -2.53 -7.76 -4.03
N LYS A 49 -3.29 -7.96 -5.11
CA LYS A 49 -2.73 -7.94 -6.45
C LYS A 49 -2.04 -6.60 -6.69
N LEU A 50 -0.80 -6.64 -7.16
CA LEU A 50 -0.02 -5.45 -7.43
C LEU A 50 -0.26 -4.97 -8.87
N PRO A 51 -0.26 -3.64 -9.10
CA PRO A 51 -0.40 -3.11 -10.46
C PRO A 51 0.76 -3.52 -11.35
N ASP A 52 0.49 -3.73 -12.64
CA ASP A 52 1.53 -4.09 -13.61
C ASP A 52 2.60 -3.02 -13.74
N GLY A 53 2.24 -1.75 -13.53
CA GLY A 53 3.17 -0.63 -13.63
C GLY A 53 3.93 -0.31 -12.37
N LEU A 54 3.82 -1.15 -11.34
CA LEU A 54 4.52 -0.89 -10.07
C LEU A 54 6.04 -0.94 -10.29
N ILE A 55 6.73 0.11 -9.86
CA ILE A 55 8.18 0.26 -10.04
C ILE A 55 8.92 0.00 -8.74
N ARG A 56 8.39 0.48 -7.63
CA ARG A 56 9.03 0.34 -6.32
C ARG A 56 8.09 -0.31 -5.34
N LEU A 57 8.61 -1.30 -4.64
CA LEU A 57 7.89 -2.01 -3.59
C LEU A 57 8.80 -2.11 -2.37
N ASN A 58 8.36 -1.54 -1.26
CA ASN A 58 9.12 -1.55 -0.03
C ASN A 58 8.18 -1.92 1.12
N CYS A 59 8.16 -3.20 1.49
CA CYS A 59 7.26 -3.75 2.49
C CYS A 59 8.03 -4.63 3.49
N TYR A 60 9.04 -4.06 4.12
CA TYR A 60 9.80 -4.75 5.16
C TYR A 60 8.99 -4.82 6.45
N SER A 61 9.10 -5.92 7.12
CA SER A 61 8.41 -6.10 8.41
C SER A 61 9.29 -5.72 9.59
#